data_d843088bc979a5d5e00686deab913f5a
#
_entry.id   d843088bc979a5d5e00686deab913f5a
#
_cell.length_a   1.000
_cell.length_b   1.000
_cell.length_c   1.000
_cell.angle_alpha   90.00
_cell.angle_beta   90.00
_cell.angle_gamma   90.00
#
_symmetry.space_group_name_H-M   'P 1'
#
loop_
_entity.id
_entity.type
_entity.pdbx_description
1 polymer ?
#
loop_
_entity_poly.entity_id
_entity_poly.type
_entity_poly.pdbx_seq_one_letter_code
_entity_poly.pdbx_strand_id
1 'polypeptide(L)'
;FRNKKGRKETFQADYRIKRRTRKTAYSSISLPDMINQDCYPFTFVHRSRNCGQGILYVDIYRFKSTKSNLTYLVRVERYEHNMYAVKFYQKNHRLSPKKYQILSHTYEARRIIYTCMNVMFSVYKENPRASFGFIGANCEGENEADTKRYRVYRKIVATQISEEQFIHTRNKEKSASTISNLL
;
A
#
# COMPACT_ATOMS: atom_id res chain seq x y z
N PHE A 1 -43.82 24.42 -7.82
CA PHE A 1 -43.38 23.07 -7.45
C PHE A 1 -42.47 22.55 -8.57
N ARG A 2 -41.14 22.58 -8.43
CA ARG A 2 -40.19 22.03 -9.41
C ARG A 2 -39.33 20.97 -8.73
N ASN A 3 -39.46 19.72 -9.20
CA ASN A 3 -38.63 18.57 -8.89
C ASN A 3 -37.18 18.78 -9.33
N LYS A 4 -36.23 18.75 -8.41
CA LYS A 4 -34.80 18.62 -8.75
C LYS A 4 -34.44 17.12 -8.75
N LYS A 5 -34.30 16.56 -9.95
CA LYS A 5 -33.71 15.23 -10.19
C LYS A 5 -32.22 15.28 -9.87
N GLY A 6 -31.76 14.50 -8.89
CA GLY A 6 -30.34 14.27 -8.64
C GLY A 6 -29.70 13.48 -9.77
N ARG A 7 -28.69 14.05 -10.40
CA ARG A 7 -27.82 13.38 -11.37
C ARG A 7 -26.83 12.49 -10.59
N LYS A 8 -26.91 11.20 -10.82
CA LYS A 8 -25.84 10.27 -10.47
C LYS A 8 -24.72 10.45 -11.50
N GLU A 9 -23.60 11.01 -11.10
CA GLU A 9 -22.40 11.01 -11.94
C GLU A 9 -21.73 9.64 -11.84
N THR A 10 -21.87 8.87 -12.91
CA THR A 10 -21.09 7.66 -13.14
C THR A 10 -19.69 8.07 -13.60
N PHE A 11 -18.70 7.80 -12.77
CA PHE A 11 -17.29 7.95 -13.14
C PHE A 11 -16.92 6.89 -14.19
N GLN A 12 -16.91 7.27 -15.44
CA GLN A 12 -16.34 6.50 -16.53
C GLN A 12 -14.86 6.91 -16.67
N ALA A 13 -13.96 6.02 -16.29
CA ALA A 13 -12.53 6.21 -16.53
C ALA A 13 -12.22 5.83 -17.98
N ASP A 14 -11.84 6.82 -18.78
CA ASP A 14 -11.45 6.65 -20.18
C ASP A 14 -10.05 6.02 -20.25
N TYR A 15 -9.99 4.71 -20.48
CA TYR A 15 -8.75 3.97 -20.73
C TYR A 15 -8.43 3.95 -22.23
N ARG A 16 -7.71 4.94 -22.75
CA ARG A 16 -7.06 4.82 -24.05
C ARG A 16 -5.74 4.06 -23.93
N ILE A 17 -5.80 2.73 -24.12
CA ILE A 17 -4.62 1.87 -24.23
C ILE A 17 -4.00 2.05 -25.63
N LYS A 18 -2.85 2.70 -25.71
CA LYS A 18 -1.99 2.60 -26.89
C LYS A 18 -1.28 1.23 -26.87
N ARG A 19 -1.82 0.26 -27.60
CA ARG A 19 -1.13 -1.03 -27.87
C ARG A 19 0.11 -0.74 -28.70
N ARG A 20 1.29 -0.86 -28.10
CA ARG A 20 2.56 -1.06 -28.79
C ARG A 20 2.95 -2.53 -28.61
N THR A 21 2.66 -3.35 -29.63
CA THR A 21 3.14 -4.74 -29.71
C THR A 21 4.64 -4.73 -29.96
N ARG A 22 5.44 -5.01 -28.93
CA ARG A 22 6.79 -5.54 -29.08
C ARG A 22 6.80 -6.92 -28.42
N LYS A 23 6.88 -7.97 -29.27
CA LYS A 23 7.29 -9.30 -28.84
C LYS A 23 8.75 -9.21 -28.40
N THR A 24 9.02 -9.22 -27.11
CA THR A 24 10.34 -9.48 -26.53
C THR A 24 10.21 -10.72 -25.67
N ALA A 25 11.10 -11.69 -25.91
CA ALA A 25 11.19 -12.93 -25.17
C ALA A 25 11.32 -12.60 -23.67
N TYR A 26 10.35 -13.05 -22.88
CA TYR A 26 10.39 -12.95 -21.43
C TYR A 26 11.43 -13.96 -20.92
N SER A 27 12.65 -13.51 -20.70
CA SER A 27 13.50 -14.14 -19.71
C SER A 27 12.80 -13.93 -18.36
N SER A 28 12.49 -15.00 -17.66
CA SER A 28 11.96 -15.00 -16.30
C SER A 28 12.94 -14.29 -15.37
N ILE A 29 12.84 -12.97 -15.26
CA ILE A 29 13.53 -12.23 -14.21
C ILE A 29 12.80 -12.60 -12.93
N SER A 30 13.42 -13.46 -12.15
CA SER A 30 12.96 -13.82 -10.83
C SER A 30 12.84 -12.55 -9.98
N LEU A 31 11.75 -12.41 -9.23
CA LEU A 31 11.52 -11.42 -8.17
C LEU A 31 12.55 -11.44 -6.99
N PRO A 32 13.72 -12.08 -7.05
CA PRO A 32 14.52 -12.43 -5.90
C PRO A 32 15.29 -11.27 -5.31
N ASP A 33 15.65 -10.26 -6.10
CA ASP A 33 16.65 -9.30 -5.63
C ASP A 33 16.09 -7.98 -5.12
N MET A 34 14.76 -7.82 -5.14
CA MET A 34 14.08 -6.63 -4.60
C MET A 34 13.91 -6.67 -3.07
N ILE A 35 14.28 -7.75 -2.41
CA ILE A 35 14.30 -7.81 -0.95
C ILE A 35 15.52 -7.04 -0.48
N ASN A 36 15.34 -5.74 -0.32
CA ASN A 36 16.35 -4.88 0.22
C ASN A 36 16.78 -5.41 1.59
N GLN A 37 18.10 -5.61 1.77
CA GLN A 37 18.69 -6.06 3.02
C GLN A 37 18.41 -5.11 4.19
N ASP A 38 17.95 -3.87 3.92
CA ASP A 38 17.61 -2.86 4.92
C ASP A 38 16.15 -2.95 5.38
N CYS A 39 15.64 -4.13 5.68
CA CYS A 39 14.31 -4.34 6.27
C CYS A 39 14.40 -5.08 7.61
N TYR A 40 13.33 -5.03 8.40
CA TYR A 40 13.19 -5.82 9.63
C TYR A 40 12.61 -7.20 9.31
N PRO A 41 13.06 -8.28 9.96
CA PRO A 41 12.38 -9.56 9.88
C PRO A 41 10.96 -9.43 10.42
N PHE A 42 9.99 -10.02 9.71
CA PHE A 42 8.58 -9.96 10.08
C PHE A 42 7.97 -11.36 10.14
N THR A 43 6.89 -11.48 10.90
CA THR A 43 6.13 -12.73 11.06
C THR A 43 4.65 -12.49 10.83
N PHE A 44 3.99 -13.43 10.18
CA PHE A 44 2.53 -13.50 10.15
C PHE A 44 2.01 -13.80 11.56
N VAL A 45 0.95 -13.11 11.99
CA VAL A 45 0.36 -13.29 13.32
C VAL A 45 -0.95 -14.05 13.24
N HIS A 46 -1.91 -13.52 12.47
CA HIS A 46 -3.21 -14.15 12.27
C HIS A 46 -3.97 -13.52 11.10
N ARG A 47 -4.99 -14.25 10.63
CA ARG A 47 -6.00 -13.76 9.68
C ARG A 47 -7.33 -13.57 10.39
N SER A 48 -7.92 -12.38 10.28
CA SER A 48 -9.27 -12.09 10.74
C SER A 48 -10.23 -12.09 9.56
N ARG A 49 -11.39 -12.73 9.71
CA ARG A 49 -12.52 -12.66 8.79
C ARG A 49 -13.65 -11.88 9.50
N ASN A 50 -14.68 -11.47 8.82
CA ASN A 50 -15.78 -10.67 9.37
C ASN A 50 -15.35 -9.26 9.81
N CYS A 51 -14.58 -8.58 8.96
CA CYS A 51 -14.00 -7.27 9.27
C CYS A 51 -14.92 -6.09 8.92
N GLY A 52 -16.10 -6.33 8.33
CA GLY A 52 -17.05 -5.29 7.89
C GLY A 52 -16.52 -4.45 6.71
N GLN A 53 -17.30 -3.47 6.28
CA GLN A 53 -16.90 -2.45 5.29
C GLN A 53 -16.35 -2.99 3.95
N GLY A 54 -16.86 -4.13 3.45
CA GLY A 54 -16.37 -4.72 2.19
C GLY A 54 -15.00 -5.38 2.28
N ILE A 55 -14.44 -5.53 3.48
CA ILE A 55 -13.16 -6.22 3.70
C ILE A 55 -13.43 -7.72 3.80
N LEU A 56 -12.84 -8.49 2.87
CA LEU A 56 -12.98 -9.94 2.84
C LEU A 56 -12.22 -10.62 3.99
N TYR A 57 -11.00 -10.17 4.24
CA TYR A 57 -10.22 -10.56 5.41
C TYR A 57 -9.08 -9.56 5.67
N VAL A 58 -8.49 -9.69 6.83
CA VAL A 58 -7.35 -8.90 7.27
C VAL A 58 -6.25 -9.81 7.75
N ASP A 59 -5.07 -9.69 7.17
CA ASP A 59 -3.86 -10.32 7.63
C ASP A 59 -3.06 -9.35 8.50
N ILE A 60 -2.63 -9.84 9.65
CA ILE A 60 -1.78 -9.08 10.56
C ILE A 60 -0.38 -9.69 10.56
N TYR A 61 0.60 -8.87 10.25
CA TYR A 61 2.02 -9.17 10.39
C TYR A 61 2.63 -8.31 11.50
N ARG A 62 3.73 -8.76 12.05
CA ARG A 62 4.44 -8.09 13.15
C ARG A 62 5.92 -8.07 12.85
N PHE A 63 6.55 -6.93 13.12
CA PHE A 63 8.01 -6.83 13.20
C PHE A 63 8.44 -5.95 14.37
N LYS A 64 9.71 -6.06 14.75
CA LYS A 64 10.30 -5.26 15.82
C LYS A 64 11.49 -4.49 15.26
N SER A 65 11.51 -3.18 15.49
CA SER A 65 12.68 -2.37 15.18
C SER A 65 13.83 -2.69 16.13
N THR A 66 14.99 -2.98 15.59
CA THR A 66 16.22 -3.16 16.38
C THR A 66 16.80 -1.82 16.82
N LYS A 67 16.44 -0.71 16.15
CA LYS A 67 16.94 0.64 16.48
C LYS A 67 16.14 1.25 17.63
N SER A 68 14.82 1.28 17.52
CA SER A 68 13.94 1.93 18.51
C SER A 68 13.36 0.97 19.53
N ASN A 69 13.58 -0.33 19.35
CA ASN A 69 12.97 -1.42 20.16
C ASN A 69 11.42 -1.45 20.10
N LEU A 70 10.82 -0.65 19.21
CA LEU A 70 9.37 -0.58 19.04
C LEU A 70 8.85 -1.73 18.19
N THR A 71 7.67 -2.24 18.57
CA THR A 71 6.96 -3.25 17.79
C THR A 71 5.93 -2.58 16.89
N TYR A 72 5.93 -2.97 15.63
CA TYR A 72 4.99 -2.52 14.61
C TYR A 72 4.07 -3.65 14.17
N LEU A 73 2.83 -3.31 13.86
CA LEU A 73 1.86 -4.18 13.24
C LEU A 73 1.58 -3.68 11.82
N VAL A 74 1.67 -4.58 10.85
CA VAL A 74 1.27 -4.33 9.48
C VAL A 74 -0.05 -5.04 9.25
N ARG A 75 -1.03 -4.27 8.82
CA ARG A 75 -2.38 -4.72 8.52
C ARG A 75 -2.56 -4.73 7.01
N VAL A 76 -2.81 -5.91 6.44
CA VAL A 76 -3.09 -6.10 5.03
C VAL A 76 -4.56 -6.45 4.90
N GLU A 77 -5.34 -5.52 4.38
CA GLU A 77 -6.79 -5.66 4.17
C GLU A 77 -7.04 -6.11 2.74
N ARG A 78 -7.73 -7.23 2.55
CA ARG A 78 -8.15 -7.69 1.23
C ARG A 78 -9.58 -7.26 0.95
N TYR A 79 -9.77 -6.70 -0.23
CA TYR A 79 -11.06 -6.33 -0.81
C TYR A 79 -11.37 -7.19 -2.03
N GLU A 80 -12.54 -7.00 -2.64
CA GLU A 80 -12.89 -7.60 -3.93
C GLU A 80 -11.88 -7.22 -5.03
N HIS A 81 -11.93 -7.92 -6.15
CA HIS A 81 -11.08 -7.69 -7.33
C HIS A 81 -9.57 -7.74 -7.04
N ASN A 82 -9.15 -8.57 -6.06
CA ASN A 82 -7.75 -8.69 -5.63
C ASN A 82 -7.09 -7.37 -5.20
N MET A 83 -7.88 -6.42 -4.72
CA MET A 83 -7.37 -5.19 -4.14
C MET A 83 -6.93 -5.40 -2.69
N TYR A 84 -5.78 -4.84 -2.35
CA TYR A 84 -5.22 -4.90 -1.00
C TYR A 84 -4.84 -3.50 -0.53
N ALA A 85 -5.13 -3.19 0.74
CA ALA A 85 -4.61 -1.99 1.40
C ALA A 85 -3.61 -2.39 2.48
N VAL A 86 -2.42 -1.82 2.42
CA VAL A 86 -1.34 -2.06 3.39
C VAL A 86 -1.25 -0.86 4.32
N LYS A 87 -1.48 -1.09 5.59
CA LYS A 87 -1.45 -0.08 6.67
C LYS A 87 -0.52 -0.56 7.77
N PHE A 88 0.15 0.36 8.47
CA PHE A 88 0.98 -0.01 9.61
C PHE A 88 0.87 0.99 10.74
N TYR A 89 1.13 0.54 11.96
CA TYR A 89 1.10 1.34 13.18
C TYR A 89 1.93 0.69 14.28
N GLN A 90 2.32 1.47 15.28
CA GLN A 90 3.00 0.94 16.47
C GLN A 90 2.01 0.15 17.35
N LYS A 91 2.44 -1.01 17.87
CA LYS A 91 1.61 -1.90 18.66
C LYS A 91 1.03 -1.22 19.91
N ASN A 92 1.79 -0.34 20.57
CA ASN A 92 1.36 0.40 21.77
C ASN A 92 0.19 1.36 21.48
N HIS A 93 0.02 1.80 20.22
CA HIS A 93 -1.06 2.68 19.79
C HIS A 93 -2.26 1.93 19.17
N ARG A 94 -2.33 0.60 19.29
CA ARG A 94 -3.35 -0.21 18.61
C ARG A 94 -4.79 0.21 18.90
N LEU A 95 -5.07 0.72 20.09
CA LEU A 95 -6.41 1.17 20.52
C LEU A 95 -6.69 2.63 20.17
N SER A 96 -5.69 3.41 19.76
CA SER A 96 -5.89 4.79 19.37
C SER A 96 -6.67 4.90 18.05
N PRO A 97 -7.69 5.76 17.96
CA PRO A 97 -8.37 6.05 16.70
C PRO A 97 -7.42 6.70 15.68
N LYS A 98 -6.42 7.43 16.16
CA LYS A 98 -5.38 8.11 15.34
C LYS A 98 -4.13 7.24 15.10
N LYS A 99 -4.15 5.94 15.37
CA LYS A 99 -2.96 5.05 15.31
C LYS A 99 -2.15 5.11 14.01
N TYR A 100 -2.80 5.37 12.88
CA TYR A 100 -2.13 5.50 11.58
C TYR A 100 -1.51 6.89 11.35
N GLN A 101 -1.84 7.87 12.17
CA GLN A 101 -1.36 9.26 12.07
C GLN A 101 -0.17 9.54 12.99
N ILE A 102 0.07 8.69 13.99
CA ILE A 102 1.12 8.90 14.98
C ILE A 102 2.50 8.77 14.34
N LEU A 103 3.34 9.79 14.54
CA LEU A 103 4.74 9.79 14.14
C LEU A 103 5.58 9.07 15.19
N SER A 104 6.52 8.25 14.73
CA SER A 104 7.43 7.53 15.64
C SER A 104 8.63 8.36 16.11
N HIS A 105 8.99 9.44 15.39
CA HIS A 105 10.19 10.27 15.62
C HIS A 105 11.51 9.47 15.74
N THR A 106 11.55 8.25 15.22
CA THR A 106 12.69 7.32 15.36
C THR A 106 13.69 7.42 14.20
N TYR A 107 13.42 8.28 13.21
CA TYR A 107 14.26 8.47 12.01
C TYR A 107 14.56 7.16 11.25
N GLU A 108 13.65 6.20 11.28
CA GLU A 108 13.76 4.90 10.61
C GLU A 108 12.62 4.62 9.62
N ALA A 109 11.92 5.67 9.18
CA ALA A 109 10.76 5.55 8.30
C ALA A 109 11.05 4.73 7.04
N ARG A 110 12.24 4.91 6.43
CA ARG A 110 12.67 4.16 5.26
C ARG A 110 12.65 2.65 5.52
N ARG A 111 13.29 2.21 6.60
CA ARG A 111 13.40 0.78 6.95
C ARG A 111 12.05 0.17 7.30
N ILE A 112 11.19 0.93 7.99
CA ILE A 112 9.82 0.54 8.30
C ILE A 112 9.03 0.34 7.01
N ILE A 113 9.11 1.30 6.06
CA ILE A 113 8.39 1.22 4.78
C ILE A 113 8.90 0.05 3.94
N TYR A 114 10.21 -0.18 3.87
CA TYR A 114 10.78 -1.35 3.19
C TYR A 114 10.27 -2.65 3.80
N THR A 115 10.12 -2.73 5.11
CA THR A 115 9.53 -3.91 5.76
C THR A 115 8.07 -4.10 5.34
N CYS A 116 7.28 -3.01 5.28
CA CYS A 116 5.90 -3.07 4.80
C CYS A 116 5.81 -3.50 3.32
N MET A 117 6.75 -3.04 2.48
CA MET A 117 6.84 -3.48 1.08
C MET A 117 7.19 -4.97 0.97
N ASN A 118 8.08 -5.48 1.82
CA ASN A 118 8.39 -6.91 1.84
C ASN A 118 7.20 -7.76 2.27
N VAL A 119 6.37 -7.28 3.21
CA VAL A 119 5.08 -7.89 3.53
C VAL A 119 4.16 -7.87 2.29
N MET A 120 4.08 -6.76 1.57
CA MET A 120 3.32 -6.66 0.32
C MET A 120 3.81 -7.66 -0.72
N PHE A 121 5.12 -7.79 -0.93
CA PHE A 121 5.70 -8.76 -1.86
C PHE A 121 5.47 -10.21 -1.45
N SER A 122 5.42 -10.52 -0.15
CA SER A 122 5.05 -11.86 0.31
C SER A 122 3.63 -12.21 -0.10
N VAL A 123 2.69 -11.27 0.02
CA VAL A 123 1.30 -11.43 -0.44
C VAL A 123 1.23 -11.54 -1.97
N TYR A 124 2.02 -10.74 -2.70
CA TYR A 124 2.09 -10.80 -4.15
C TYR A 124 2.60 -12.17 -4.66
N LYS A 125 3.58 -12.77 -4.00
CA LYS A 125 4.06 -14.12 -4.33
C LYS A 125 2.96 -15.18 -4.23
N GLU A 126 2.07 -15.05 -3.26
CA GLU A 126 0.91 -15.94 -3.08
C GLU A 126 -0.22 -15.62 -4.08
N ASN A 127 -0.38 -14.37 -4.45
CA ASN A 127 -1.39 -13.89 -5.40
C ASN A 127 -0.81 -12.89 -6.39
N PRO A 128 -0.27 -13.33 -7.53
CA PRO A 128 0.32 -12.44 -8.55
C PRO A 128 -0.67 -11.46 -9.20
N ARG A 129 -1.97 -11.67 -9.02
CA ARG A 129 -3.02 -10.73 -9.48
C ARG A 129 -3.33 -9.63 -8.46
N ALA A 130 -2.62 -9.58 -7.34
CA ALA A 130 -2.85 -8.57 -6.30
C ALA A 130 -2.50 -7.17 -6.80
N SER A 131 -3.40 -6.23 -6.52
CA SER A 131 -3.16 -4.79 -6.66
C SER A 131 -3.12 -4.16 -5.27
N PHE A 132 -2.14 -3.31 -5.03
CA PHE A 132 -1.91 -2.73 -3.70
C PHE A 132 -2.16 -1.24 -3.71
N GLY A 133 -3.01 -0.79 -2.76
CA GLY A 133 -3.24 0.62 -2.48
C GLY A 133 -2.56 1.04 -1.18
N PHE A 134 -2.06 2.26 -1.15
CA PHE A 134 -1.60 2.91 0.06
C PHE A 134 -2.00 4.38 0.10
N ILE A 135 -2.25 4.87 1.29
CA ILE A 135 -2.68 6.24 1.56
C ILE A 135 -1.70 6.85 2.56
N GLY A 136 -1.16 8.00 2.23
CA GLY A 136 -0.35 8.79 3.15
C GLY A 136 -1.25 9.53 4.13
N ALA A 137 -1.51 8.95 5.30
CA ALA A 137 -2.29 9.62 6.33
C ALA A 137 -1.69 10.99 6.66
N ASN A 138 -2.52 12.03 6.72
CA ASN A 138 -2.13 13.38 7.11
C ASN A 138 -1.83 13.46 8.60
N CYS A 139 -0.89 14.34 8.94
CA CYS A 139 -0.65 14.76 10.32
C CYS A 139 -1.61 15.90 10.71
N GLU A 140 -1.70 16.16 11.99
CA GLU A 140 -2.51 17.28 12.50
C GLU A 140 -2.05 18.62 11.88
N GLY A 141 -3.00 19.38 11.31
CA GLY A 141 -2.71 20.64 10.61
C GLY A 141 -2.16 20.48 9.17
N GLU A 142 -2.03 19.28 8.64
CA GLU A 142 -1.59 19.02 7.27
C GLU A 142 -2.81 18.87 6.33
N ASN A 143 -2.71 19.45 5.13
CA ASN A 143 -3.73 19.27 4.09
C ASN A 143 -3.75 17.81 3.64
N GLU A 144 -4.92 17.28 3.24
CA GLU A 144 -5.08 15.91 2.73
C GLU A 144 -4.35 15.69 1.40
N ALA A 145 -4.16 16.75 0.61
CA ALA A 145 -3.47 16.66 -0.67
C ALA A 145 -1.95 16.67 -0.50
N ASP A 146 -1.28 15.72 -1.16
CA ASP A 146 0.19 15.59 -1.24
C ASP A 146 0.90 15.64 0.12
N THR A 147 0.40 14.87 1.09
CA THR A 147 0.94 14.83 2.46
C THR A 147 2.44 14.45 2.46
N LYS A 148 3.17 14.87 3.52
CA LYS A 148 4.60 14.53 3.70
C LYS A 148 4.83 13.02 3.64
N ARG A 149 3.95 12.23 4.26
CA ARG A 149 4.01 10.77 4.23
C ARG A 149 3.82 10.21 2.83
N TYR A 150 2.84 10.74 2.09
CA TYR A 150 2.61 10.35 0.71
C TYR A 150 3.83 10.59 -0.17
N ARG A 151 4.48 11.77 -0.05
CA ARG A 151 5.72 12.07 -0.80
C ARG A 151 6.85 11.11 -0.49
N VAL A 152 7.03 10.75 0.79
CA VAL A 152 8.05 9.79 1.21
C VAL A 152 7.73 8.39 0.65
N TYR A 153 6.49 7.93 0.78
CA TYR A 153 6.07 6.63 0.26
C TYR A 153 6.26 6.55 -1.25
N ARG A 154 5.79 7.57 -1.98
CA ARG A 154 5.94 7.66 -3.42
C ARG A 154 7.40 7.56 -3.87
N LYS A 155 8.30 8.29 -3.21
CA LYS A 155 9.73 8.26 -3.53
C LYS A 155 10.32 6.87 -3.29
N ILE A 156 10.00 6.25 -2.16
CA ILE A 156 10.50 4.92 -1.81
C ILE A 156 9.95 3.86 -2.78
N VAL A 157 8.66 3.87 -3.06
CA VAL A 157 8.02 2.94 -3.99
C VAL A 157 8.63 3.07 -5.39
N ALA A 158 8.81 4.29 -5.90
CA ALA A 158 9.40 4.52 -7.21
C ALA A 158 10.85 4.02 -7.33
N THR A 159 11.58 3.91 -6.22
CA THR A 159 12.96 3.37 -6.23
C THR A 159 13.02 1.86 -6.12
N GLN A 160 11.93 1.19 -5.73
CA GLN A 160 11.92 -0.25 -5.45
C GLN A 160 11.03 -1.05 -6.40
N ILE A 161 10.14 -0.38 -7.12
CA ILE A 161 9.18 -1.02 -8.02
C ILE A 161 9.46 -0.54 -9.43
N SER A 162 9.82 -1.49 -10.30
CA SER A 162 10.06 -1.23 -11.72
C SER A 162 8.74 -0.88 -12.42
N GLU A 163 8.73 0.22 -13.17
CA GLU A 163 7.60 0.60 -14.04
C GLU A 163 7.41 -0.36 -15.22
N GLU A 164 8.40 -1.22 -15.49
CA GLU A 164 8.31 -2.28 -16.51
C GLU A 164 7.44 -3.46 -16.06
N GLN A 165 7.32 -3.67 -14.76
CA GLN A 165 6.57 -4.79 -14.19
C GLN A 165 5.22 -4.38 -13.58
N PHE A 166 5.10 -3.12 -13.16
CA PHE A 166 3.94 -2.64 -12.42
C PHE A 166 3.43 -1.31 -12.97
N ILE A 167 2.12 -1.18 -13.01
CA ILE A 167 1.44 0.10 -13.22
C ILE A 167 1.36 0.82 -11.87
N HIS A 168 1.90 2.02 -11.81
CA HIS A 168 1.83 2.88 -10.63
C HIS A 168 0.89 4.06 -10.89
N THR A 169 -0.34 3.98 -10.43
CA THR A 169 -1.33 5.05 -10.50
C THR A 169 -1.25 5.95 -9.27
N ARG A 170 -1.32 7.26 -9.47
CA ARG A 170 -1.13 8.27 -8.42
C ARG A 170 -2.32 9.21 -8.37
N ASN A 171 -2.82 9.48 -7.17
CA ASN A 171 -3.81 10.50 -6.89
C ASN A 171 -3.26 11.45 -5.82
N LYS A 172 -2.79 12.64 -6.24
CA LYS A 172 -2.20 13.63 -5.33
C LYS A 172 -3.23 14.26 -4.40
N GLU A 173 -4.44 14.50 -4.89
CA GLU A 173 -5.51 15.14 -4.10
C GLU A 173 -5.90 14.32 -2.88
N LYS A 174 -5.87 13.00 -3.01
CA LYS A 174 -6.19 12.05 -1.92
C LYS A 174 -4.94 11.45 -1.26
N SER A 175 -3.74 11.94 -1.60
CA SER A 175 -2.47 11.36 -1.13
C SER A 175 -2.43 9.83 -1.23
N ALA A 176 -2.94 9.29 -2.34
CA ALA A 176 -3.13 7.87 -2.56
C ALA A 176 -2.38 7.37 -3.79
N SER A 177 -1.95 6.12 -3.75
CA SER A 177 -1.34 5.43 -4.89
C SER A 177 -1.81 3.98 -4.95
N THR A 178 -1.84 3.46 -6.17
CA THR A 178 -2.12 2.04 -6.44
C THR A 178 -1.00 1.46 -7.29
N ILE A 179 -0.59 0.25 -6.95
CA ILE A 179 0.40 -0.55 -7.67
C ILE A 179 -0.32 -1.79 -8.16
N SER A 180 -0.35 -2.00 -9.46
CA SER A 180 -1.00 -3.15 -10.10
C SER A 180 -0.02 -3.83 -11.04
N ASN A 181 -0.16 -5.16 -11.20
CA ASN A 181 0.61 -5.89 -12.19
C ASN A 181 0.22 -5.47 -13.61
N LEU A 182 1.17 -5.57 -14.54
CA LEU A 182 0.98 -5.33 -15.98
C LEU A 182 0.35 -6.53 -16.72
N LEU A 183 0.12 -7.68 -16.02
CA LEU A 183 -0.46 -8.90 -16.61
C LEU A 183 -1.95 -8.80 -16.89
#